data_d1f0f4940d564d8f98280e225ea2c5fd
#
_entry.id   d1f0f4940d564d8f98280e225ea2c5fd
#
_cell.length_a   1.000
_cell.length_b   1.000
_cell.length_c   1.000
_cell.angle_alpha   90.00
_cell.angle_beta   90.00
_cell.angle_gamma   90.00
#
_symmetry.space_group_name_H-M   'P 1'
#
loop_
_entity.id
_entity.type
_entity.pdbx_description
1 polymer ?
#
loop_
_entity_poly.entity_id
_entity_poly.type
_entity_poly.pdbx_seq_one_letter_code
_entity_poly.pdbx_strand_id
1 'polypeptide(L)'
;MKTTVIIEMNSDGSYTAVPKHNYEIGFFGEGETVEEAIADLDNSLCEARKHLTTLPEMEWDLRFDTASFLQYFSDRLSLAGLQTITGINRKQLSHYVTGHSRPSPATVQKIQAGIDRFSRQLSQVCLI
;
A
#
# COMPACT_ATOMS: atom_id res chain seq x y z
N MET A 1 10.65 16.66 -1.94
CA MET A 1 9.17 16.76 -1.96
C MET A 1 8.58 15.37 -1.81
N LYS A 2 7.70 15.19 -0.84
CA LYS A 2 6.99 13.91 -0.69
C LYS A 2 5.88 13.81 -1.71
N THR A 3 5.85 12.68 -2.40
CA THR A 3 4.83 12.40 -3.41
C THR A 3 4.08 11.14 -3.01
N THR A 4 2.77 11.25 -2.91
CA THR A 4 1.92 10.09 -2.59
C THR A 4 1.91 9.11 -3.75
N VAL A 5 2.20 7.87 -3.46
CA VAL A 5 2.16 6.76 -4.44
C VAL A 5 1.15 5.74 -3.94
N ILE A 6 0.20 5.41 -4.79
CA ILE A 6 -0.85 4.44 -4.48
C ILE A 6 -0.39 3.06 -4.95
N ILE A 7 -0.41 2.12 -4.02
CA ILE A 7 -0.10 0.71 -4.29
C ILE A 7 -1.42 -0.05 -4.41
N GLU A 8 -1.62 -0.71 -5.56
CA GLU A 8 -2.81 -1.50 -5.83
C GLU A 8 -2.42 -2.87 -6.37
N MET A 9 -3.16 -3.89 -5.96
CA MET A 9 -3.05 -5.23 -6.53
C MET A 9 -3.93 -5.31 -7.78
N ASN A 10 -3.37 -5.82 -8.87
CA ASN A 10 -4.10 -6.05 -10.11
C ASN A 10 -4.81 -7.41 -10.08
N SER A 11 -5.73 -7.62 -11.01
CA SER A 11 -6.53 -8.85 -11.09
C SER A 11 -5.69 -10.12 -11.28
N ASP A 12 -4.48 -9.99 -11.86
CA ASP A 12 -3.56 -11.12 -12.09
C ASP A 12 -2.62 -11.38 -10.90
N GLY A 13 -2.78 -10.64 -9.80
CA GLY A 13 -1.94 -10.75 -8.61
C GLY A 13 -0.67 -9.91 -8.64
N SER A 14 -0.40 -9.20 -9.73
CA SER A 14 0.71 -8.24 -9.79
C SER A 14 0.33 -6.94 -9.09
N TYR A 15 1.30 -6.04 -8.93
CA TYR A 15 1.11 -4.75 -8.24
C TYR A 15 1.47 -3.60 -9.14
N THR A 16 0.76 -2.49 -8.96
CA THR A 16 1.04 -1.22 -9.63
C THR A 16 1.30 -0.15 -8.59
N ALA A 17 2.34 0.64 -8.81
CA ALA A 17 2.68 1.81 -8.01
C ALA A 17 2.52 3.04 -8.88
N VAL A 18 1.55 3.91 -8.54
CA VAL A 18 1.19 5.08 -9.36
C VAL A 18 1.25 6.34 -8.51
N PRO A 19 2.02 7.36 -8.93
CA PRO A 19 1.99 8.65 -8.27
C PRO A 19 0.58 9.26 -8.38
N LYS A 20 0.10 9.81 -7.28
CA LYS A 20 -1.21 10.44 -7.23
C LYS A 20 -1.25 11.73 -8.04
N HIS A 21 -0.13 12.45 -8.08
CA HIS A 21 -0.04 13.71 -8.82
C HIS A 21 0.25 13.44 -10.29
N ASN A 22 -0.44 14.18 -11.19
CA ASN A 22 -0.19 14.10 -12.62
C ASN A 22 0.96 15.03 -13.00
N TYR A 23 2.01 14.46 -13.56
CA TYR A 23 3.14 15.19 -14.11
C TYR A 23 2.99 15.28 -15.64
N GLU A 24 3.74 16.20 -16.28
CA GLU A 24 3.71 16.33 -17.74
C GLU A 24 4.03 15.01 -18.46
N ILE A 25 4.96 14.24 -17.89
CA ILE A 25 5.27 12.89 -18.36
C ILE A 25 4.70 11.92 -17.33
N GLY A 26 3.79 11.05 -17.77
CA GLY A 26 3.27 9.99 -16.93
C GLY A 26 4.32 8.92 -16.68
N PHE A 27 4.44 8.47 -15.44
CA PHE A 27 5.30 7.35 -15.09
C PHE A 27 4.66 6.55 -13.97
N PHE A 28 4.91 5.26 -13.96
CA PHE A 28 4.38 4.33 -12.97
C PHE A 28 5.28 3.12 -12.90
N GLY A 29 5.05 2.26 -11.91
CA GLY A 29 5.79 1.00 -11.77
C GLY A 29 4.86 -0.19 -11.68
N GLU A 30 5.30 -1.32 -12.20
CA GLU A 30 4.62 -2.60 -12.13
C GLU A 30 5.60 -3.67 -11.68
N GLY A 31 5.09 -4.69 -11.00
CA GLY A 31 5.89 -5.83 -10.58
C GLY A 31 5.04 -6.93 -9.98
N GLU A 32 5.62 -8.11 -9.82
CA GLU A 32 4.95 -9.23 -9.17
C GLU A 32 4.92 -9.08 -7.66
N THR A 33 5.79 -8.21 -7.11
CA THR A 33 5.80 -7.84 -5.69
C THR A 33 5.70 -6.33 -5.56
N VAL A 34 5.38 -5.86 -4.35
CA VAL A 34 5.35 -4.41 -4.07
C VAL A 34 6.74 -3.82 -4.25
N GLU A 35 7.78 -4.51 -3.80
CA GLU A 35 9.17 -4.06 -3.93
C GLU A 35 9.58 -3.91 -5.40
N GLU A 36 9.18 -4.85 -6.24
CA GLU A 36 9.44 -4.78 -7.69
C GLU A 36 8.70 -3.61 -8.34
N ALA A 37 7.44 -3.37 -7.94
CA ALA A 37 6.65 -2.25 -8.46
C ALA A 37 7.30 -0.91 -8.09
N ILE A 38 7.83 -0.78 -6.88
CA ILE A 38 8.52 0.44 -6.43
C ILE A 38 9.83 0.61 -7.19
N ALA A 39 10.60 -0.46 -7.37
CA ALA A 39 11.86 -0.41 -8.13
C ALA A 39 11.58 0.00 -9.58
N ASP A 40 10.53 -0.53 -10.19
CA ASP A 40 10.13 -0.17 -11.54
C ASP A 40 9.66 1.30 -11.63
N LEU A 41 8.97 1.78 -10.60
CA LEU A 41 8.59 3.19 -10.49
C LEU A 41 9.84 4.10 -10.48
N ASP A 42 10.86 3.72 -9.70
CA ASP A 42 12.12 4.48 -9.66
C ASP A 42 12.81 4.49 -11.02
N ASN A 43 12.80 3.37 -11.74
CA ASN A 43 13.33 3.28 -13.09
C ASN A 43 12.53 4.15 -14.06
N SER A 44 11.22 4.13 -13.97
CA SER A 44 10.35 4.97 -14.81
C SER A 44 10.59 6.45 -14.57
N LEU A 45 10.79 6.86 -13.31
CA LEU A 45 11.14 8.24 -12.98
C LEU A 45 12.51 8.62 -13.58
N CYS A 46 13.48 7.72 -13.50
CA CYS A 46 14.79 7.93 -14.09
C CYS A 46 14.70 8.16 -15.59
N GLU A 47 13.90 7.36 -16.30
CA GLU A 47 13.65 7.53 -17.72
C GLU A 47 12.93 8.85 -18.02
N ALA A 48 11.93 9.22 -17.23
CA ALA A 48 11.20 10.48 -17.39
C ALA A 48 12.12 11.68 -17.23
N ARG A 49 13.10 11.62 -16.31
CA ARG A 49 14.08 12.70 -16.08
C ARG A 49 15.01 12.93 -17.27
N LYS A 50 15.21 11.93 -18.13
CA LYS A 50 15.99 12.09 -19.37
C LYS A 50 15.28 12.99 -20.38
N HIS A 51 13.95 13.03 -20.32
CA HIS A 51 13.12 13.81 -21.23
C HIS A 51 12.63 15.11 -20.62
N LEU A 52 12.53 15.18 -19.28
CA LEU A 52 12.03 16.34 -18.56
C LEU A 52 12.89 16.59 -17.33
N THR A 53 13.92 17.43 -17.49
CA THR A 53 14.90 17.70 -16.44
C THR A 53 14.38 18.57 -15.32
N THR A 54 13.15 19.12 -15.47
CA THR A 54 12.54 20.00 -14.46
C THR A 54 11.76 19.22 -13.39
N LEU A 55 11.70 17.90 -13.47
CA LEU A 55 11.05 17.08 -12.44
C LEU A 55 11.79 17.24 -11.11
N PRO A 56 11.08 17.53 -10.00
CA PRO A 56 11.73 17.68 -8.70
C PRO A 56 12.24 16.35 -8.17
N GLU A 57 13.13 16.41 -7.20
CA GLU A 57 13.45 15.21 -6.42
C GLU A 57 12.25 14.78 -5.63
N MET A 58 12.03 13.46 -5.56
CA MET A 58 10.83 12.89 -4.98
C MET A 58 11.17 11.83 -3.94
N GLU A 59 10.45 11.88 -2.81
CA GLU A 59 10.36 10.80 -1.85
C GLU A 59 8.97 10.19 -1.95
N TRP A 60 8.89 8.87 -1.93
CA TRP A 60 7.60 8.19 -2.04
C TRP A 60 6.94 8.09 -0.67
N ASP A 61 5.73 8.64 -0.55
CA ASP A 61 4.82 8.38 0.56
C ASP A 61 3.86 7.29 0.10
N LEU A 62 4.15 6.04 0.50
CA LEU A 62 3.42 4.87 0.02
C LEU A 62 2.06 4.75 0.72
N ARG A 63 1.01 4.63 -0.06
CA ARG A 63 -0.35 4.42 0.43
C ARG A 63 -0.94 3.19 -0.24
N PHE A 64 -1.40 2.25 0.55
CA PHE A 64 -2.07 1.07 0.02
C PHE A 64 -3.56 1.33 -0.09
N ASP A 65 -4.18 0.89 -1.19
CA ASP A 65 -5.59 0.59 -1.21
C ASP A 65 -5.86 -0.50 -0.16
N THR A 66 -6.96 -0.38 0.61
CA THR A 66 -7.21 -1.28 1.75
C THR A 66 -7.30 -2.74 1.34
N ALA A 67 -8.04 -3.05 0.27
CA ALA A 67 -8.14 -4.43 -0.22
C ALA A 67 -6.76 -4.98 -0.60
N SER A 68 -5.96 -4.17 -1.29
CA SER A 68 -4.61 -4.55 -1.70
C SER A 68 -3.68 -4.78 -0.52
N PHE A 69 -3.78 -3.95 0.52
CA PHE A 69 -3.05 -4.16 1.76
C PHE A 69 -3.42 -5.49 2.42
N LEU A 70 -4.71 -5.76 2.56
CA LEU A 70 -5.18 -6.99 3.19
C LEU A 70 -4.75 -8.24 2.43
N GLN A 71 -4.79 -8.17 1.10
CA GLN A 71 -4.35 -9.26 0.24
C GLN A 71 -2.83 -9.48 0.31
N TYR A 72 -2.06 -8.39 0.24
CA TYR A 72 -0.60 -8.47 0.25
C TYR A 72 -0.07 -9.07 1.55
N PHE A 73 -0.66 -8.71 2.69
CA PHE A 73 -0.23 -9.18 4.00
C PHE A 73 -0.97 -10.45 4.48
N SER A 74 -1.78 -11.09 3.61
CA SER A 74 -2.60 -12.25 3.98
C SER A 74 -1.77 -13.47 4.42
N ASP A 75 -0.53 -13.56 3.98
CA ASP A 75 0.39 -14.64 4.38
C ASP A 75 1.01 -14.41 5.76
N ARG A 76 0.94 -13.19 6.28
CA ARG A 76 1.53 -12.79 7.57
C ARG A 76 0.48 -12.43 8.61
N LEU A 77 -0.66 -11.91 8.19
CA LEU A 77 -1.73 -11.43 9.05
C LEU A 77 -3.04 -12.12 8.66
N SER A 78 -3.47 -13.08 9.47
CA SER A 78 -4.75 -13.75 9.25
C SER A 78 -5.92 -12.81 9.52
N LEU A 79 -7.09 -13.12 8.96
CA LEU A 79 -8.30 -12.33 9.22
C LEU A 79 -8.67 -12.36 10.71
N ALA A 80 -8.48 -13.50 11.38
CA ALA A 80 -8.70 -13.60 12.82
C ALA A 80 -7.75 -12.69 13.61
N GLY A 81 -6.47 -12.65 13.22
CA GLY A 81 -5.47 -11.74 13.81
C GLY A 81 -5.82 -10.29 13.55
N LEU A 82 -6.22 -9.96 12.33
CA LEU A 82 -6.62 -8.60 11.96
C LEU A 82 -7.87 -8.15 12.71
N GLN A 83 -8.81 -9.06 13.00
CA GLN A 83 -9.96 -8.73 13.83
C GLN A 83 -9.52 -8.27 15.24
N THR A 84 -8.55 -8.96 15.82
CA THR A 84 -7.97 -8.57 17.11
C THR A 84 -7.25 -7.24 17.03
N ILE A 85 -6.46 -7.03 15.98
CA ILE A 85 -5.64 -5.83 15.78
C ILE A 85 -6.51 -4.60 15.52
N THR A 86 -7.54 -4.74 14.68
CA THR A 86 -8.33 -3.60 14.21
C THR A 86 -9.65 -3.43 14.94
N GLY A 87 -10.16 -4.47 15.60
CA GLY A 87 -11.49 -4.47 16.18
C GLY A 87 -12.61 -4.62 15.16
N ILE A 88 -12.30 -4.89 13.90
CA ILE A 88 -13.29 -5.07 12.85
C ILE A 88 -13.56 -6.57 12.69
N ASN A 89 -14.84 -6.94 12.59
CA ASN A 89 -15.25 -8.32 12.41
C ASN A 89 -14.58 -8.92 11.16
N ARG A 90 -14.04 -10.15 11.28
CA ARG A 90 -13.34 -10.81 10.18
C ARG A 90 -14.22 -11.06 8.95
N LYS A 91 -15.54 -11.22 9.12
CA LYS A 91 -16.45 -11.33 7.98
C LYS A 91 -16.46 -10.04 7.17
N GLN A 92 -16.47 -8.89 7.85
CA GLN A 92 -16.39 -7.59 7.19
C GLN A 92 -15.02 -7.38 6.52
N LEU A 93 -13.94 -7.78 7.19
CA LEU A 93 -12.59 -7.75 6.59
C LEU A 93 -12.53 -8.63 5.34
N SER A 94 -13.16 -9.80 5.35
CA SER A 94 -13.24 -10.66 4.18
C SER A 94 -13.96 -9.99 3.01
N HIS A 95 -15.03 -9.24 3.29
CA HIS A 95 -15.72 -8.46 2.25
C HIS A 95 -14.83 -7.39 1.64
N TYR A 96 -13.94 -6.79 2.42
CA TYR A 96 -12.97 -5.81 1.90
C TYR A 96 -11.91 -6.49 1.03
N VAL A 97 -11.40 -7.66 1.47
CA VAL A 97 -10.40 -8.42 0.71
C VAL A 97 -10.92 -8.81 -0.67
N THR A 98 -12.18 -9.26 -0.74
CA THR A 98 -12.78 -9.73 -1.99
C THR A 98 -13.35 -8.61 -2.86
N GLY A 99 -13.35 -7.38 -2.36
CA GLY A 99 -13.93 -6.23 -3.08
C GLY A 99 -15.45 -6.18 -3.04
N HIS A 100 -16.10 -7.06 -2.23
CA HIS A 100 -17.55 -7.06 -2.06
C HIS A 100 -18.05 -5.75 -1.48
N SER A 101 -17.28 -5.12 -0.61
CA SER A 101 -17.56 -3.79 -0.10
C SER A 101 -16.25 -3.01 0.09
N ARG A 102 -16.35 -1.69 0.15
CA ARG A 102 -15.23 -0.80 0.42
C ARG A 102 -15.38 -0.18 1.80
N PRO A 103 -14.30 -0.09 2.58
CA PRO A 103 -14.38 0.58 3.87
C PRO A 103 -14.60 2.07 3.71
N SER A 104 -15.38 2.65 4.62
CA SER A 104 -15.52 4.10 4.72
C SER A 104 -14.20 4.73 5.19
N PRO A 105 -13.99 6.06 4.98
CA PRO A 105 -12.81 6.72 5.52
C PRO A 105 -12.62 6.52 7.03
N ALA A 106 -13.70 6.50 7.81
CA ALA A 106 -13.62 6.24 9.25
C ALA A 106 -13.12 4.82 9.54
N THR A 107 -13.56 3.84 8.76
CA THR A 107 -13.11 2.46 8.90
C THR A 107 -11.64 2.31 8.50
N VAL A 108 -11.20 2.97 7.43
CA VAL A 108 -9.79 2.99 7.03
C VAL A 108 -8.92 3.54 8.16
N GLN A 109 -9.34 4.61 8.80
CA GLN A 109 -8.62 5.18 9.95
C GLN A 109 -8.56 4.22 11.12
N LYS A 110 -9.65 3.48 11.37
CA LYS A 110 -9.69 2.46 12.43
C LYS A 110 -8.71 1.32 12.16
N ILE A 111 -8.65 0.86 10.92
CA ILE A 111 -7.67 -0.16 10.50
C ILE A 111 -6.26 0.38 10.70
N GLN A 112 -5.97 1.58 10.22
CA GLN A 112 -4.66 2.20 10.34
C GLN A 112 -4.24 2.35 11.80
N ALA A 113 -5.14 2.83 12.65
CA ALA A 113 -4.86 3.00 14.08
C ALA A 113 -4.54 1.66 14.76
N GLY A 114 -5.26 0.59 14.39
CA GLY A 114 -5.01 -0.75 14.90
C GLY A 114 -3.63 -1.27 14.49
N ILE A 115 -3.29 -1.10 13.22
CA ILE A 115 -1.98 -1.50 12.69
C ILE A 115 -0.85 -0.73 13.37
N ASP A 116 -1.02 0.57 13.57
CA ASP A 116 -0.01 1.41 14.23
C ASP A 116 0.22 0.95 15.68
N ARG A 117 -0.86 0.64 16.41
CA ARG A 117 -0.73 0.11 17.78
C ARG A 117 0.01 -1.22 17.80
N PHE A 118 -0.35 -2.13 16.89
CA PHE A 118 0.29 -3.43 16.79
C PHE A 118 1.76 -3.31 16.43
N SER A 119 2.09 -2.44 15.50
CA SER A 119 3.47 -2.14 15.11
C SER A 119 4.30 -1.68 16.31
N ARG A 120 3.75 -0.76 17.13
CA ARG A 120 4.42 -0.29 18.34
C ARG A 120 4.61 -1.42 19.36
N GLN A 121 3.60 -2.28 19.52
CA GLN A 121 3.72 -3.43 20.42
C GLN A 121 4.84 -4.36 19.98
N LEU A 122 4.89 -4.68 18.68
CA LEU A 122 5.93 -5.57 18.13
C LEU A 122 7.33 -4.98 18.29
N SER A 123 7.48 -3.67 18.09
CA SER A 123 8.78 -3.02 18.17
C SER A 123 9.36 -3.02 19.58
N GLN A 124 8.53 -3.27 20.60
CA GLN A 124 8.96 -3.35 22.00
C GLN A 124 9.32 -4.78 22.44
N VAL A 125 9.03 -5.77 21.60
CA VAL A 125 9.30 -7.19 21.94
C VAL A 125 10.79 -7.46 21.79
N CYS A 126 11.36 -8.06 22.83
CA CYS A 126 12.74 -8.55 22.81
C CYS A 126 12.72 -10.00 23.32
N LEU A 127 13.22 -10.90 22.51
CA LEU A 127 13.23 -12.33 22.84
C LEU A 127 14.52 -12.70 23.58
N ILE A 128 14.43 -13.70 24.48
CA ILE A 128 15.58 -14.21 25.20
C ILE A 128 15.95 -15.61 24.70
#